data_c5fd03d4d3b3ddb064d75bb1d6b3d58a
#
_entry.id   c5fd03d4d3b3ddb064d75bb1d6b3d58a
#
_cell.length_a   1.000
_cell.length_b   1.000
_cell.length_c   1.000
_cell.angle_alpha   90.00
_cell.angle_beta   90.00
_cell.angle_gamma   90.00
#
_symmetry.space_group_name_H-M   'P 1'
#
loop_
_entity.id
_entity.type
_entity.pdbx_description
1 polymer ?
#
loop_
_entity_poly.entity_id
_entity_poly.type
_entity_poly.pdbx_seq_one_letter_code
_entity_poly.pdbx_strand_id
1 'polypeptide(L)'
;GTAERTAAPTGRRRFGMIALPIVAVVALTGCGPQYWPSGPSTPAATEEPTPTSLEDTLPPVALTENQFDRVLEQTRAVTAAADEARDLEQVSTRVGGAVLDARTTNYEVRGLNGDVEPLPGIPDGDVQLILPQQTEVWPRTVMAVVAWQDEARAQSALVFEQADARADYRLVYQTTLASGVQLPAVASPTIGAASLPGDTPLLQRRHRSCW
;
A
#
# COMPACT_ATOMS: atom_id res chain seq x y z
N GLY A 1 -28.23 -28.98 -54.19
CA GLY A 1 -28.00 -27.96 -55.20
C GLY A 1 -26.81 -27.14 -54.77
N THR A 2 -25.77 -27.40 -55.44
CA THR A 2 -24.81 -26.55 -56.15
C THR A 2 -24.05 -25.45 -55.35
N ALA A 3 -22.82 -25.67 -55.32
CA ALA A 3 -21.63 -24.89 -55.12
C ALA A 3 -21.71 -23.41 -55.62
N GLU A 4 -20.98 -22.54 -54.97
CA GLU A 4 -20.04 -21.70 -55.71
C GLU A 4 -18.94 -21.12 -54.78
N ARG A 5 -17.72 -21.41 -55.17
CA ARG A 5 -16.49 -20.81 -54.71
C ARG A 5 -16.32 -19.49 -55.43
N THR A 6 -15.87 -18.45 -54.75
CA THR A 6 -15.22 -17.36 -55.45
C THR A 6 -13.96 -16.94 -54.73
N ALA A 7 -12.90 -16.91 -55.50
CA ALA A 7 -11.52 -16.73 -55.17
C ALA A 7 -11.14 -15.29 -54.81
N ALA A 8 -9.97 -15.19 -54.16
CA ALA A 8 -9.17 -14.00 -53.87
C ALA A 8 -8.84 -13.15 -55.11
N PRO A 9 -8.36 -11.92 -54.88
CA PRO A 9 -7.18 -11.52 -55.55
C PRO A 9 -6.06 -11.00 -54.61
N THR A 10 -4.91 -11.55 -54.85
CA THR A 10 -3.56 -11.06 -54.56
C THR A 10 -3.35 -9.68 -55.17
N GLY A 11 -3.00 -8.70 -54.35
CA GLY A 11 -2.54 -7.37 -54.73
C GLY A 11 -1.09 -7.13 -54.27
N ARG A 12 -0.17 -7.52 -55.12
CA ARG A 12 1.27 -7.27 -55.04
C ARG A 12 1.57 -5.86 -55.55
N ARG A 13 2.06 -4.94 -54.74
CA ARG A 13 2.74 -3.71 -55.14
C ARG A 13 3.97 -3.53 -54.25
N ARG A 14 5.13 -3.89 -54.80
CA ARG A 14 6.21 -3.16 -55.50
C ARG A 14 6.79 -2.03 -54.67
N PHE A 15 7.99 -2.33 -54.19
CA PHE A 15 9.21 -1.55 -54.16
C PHE A 15 9.09 -0.04 -54.39
N GLY A 16 9.53 0.72 -53.38
CA GLY A 16 9.96 2.08 -53.48
C GLY A 16 11.15 2.28 -52.58
N MET A 17 12.32 1.92 -53.09
CA MET A 17 13.61 2.28 -52.53
C MET A 17 13.84 3.76 -52.79
N ILE A 18 14.01 4.57 -51.76
CA ILE A 18 14.68 5.86 -51.86
C ILE A 18 15.73 5.92 -50.79
N ALA A 19 16.93 6.00 -51.24
CA ALA A 19 18.18 6.05 -50.52
C ALA A 19 18.51 7.46 -50.02
N LEU A 20 19.09 7.53 -48.83
CA LEU A 20 20.26 8.34 -48.37
C LEU A 20 20.29 9.85 -48.68
N PRO A 21 21.15 10.58 -48.00
CA PRO A 21 21.66 10.61 -46.62
C PRO A 21 21.57 12.03 -46.04
N ILE A 22 21.91 12.25 -44.83
CA ILE A 22 22.86 13.33 -44.42
C ILE A 22 23.18 13.11 -42.96
N VAL A 23 24.39 12.70 -42.71
CA VAL A 23 25.10 12.77 -41.46
C VAL A 23 25.39 14.23 -41.17
N ALA A 24 24.75 14.79 -40.15
CA ALA A 24 25.22 16.02 -39.53
C ALA A 24 25.75 15.64 -38.14
N VAL A 25 27.03 15.33 -38.11
CA VAL A 25 27.83 15.25 -36.89
C VAL A 25 28.00 16.70 -36.40
N VAL A 26 27.19 17.16 -35.47
CA VAL A 26 27.49 18.35 -34.68
C VAL A 26 28.34 17.89 -33.51
N ALA A 27 29.66 18.01 -33.68
CA ALA A 27 30.60 17.95 -32.58
C ALA A 27 30.39 19.18 -31.69
N LEU A 28 29.63 19.01 -30.62
CA LEU A 28 29.65 19.92 -29.49
C LEU A 28 30.95 19.64 -28.72
N THR A 29 32.03 20.24 -29.19
CA THR A 29 33.25 20.34 -28.41
C THR A 29 32.98 21.15 -27.15
N GLY A 30 33.06 20.46 -26.04
CA GLY A 30 32.77 20.98 -24.70
C GLY A 30 33.57 22.22 -24.36
N CYS A 31 32.95 23.18 -23.76
CA CYS A 31 33.61 24.23 -22.98
C CYS A 31 34.29 23.55 -21.79
N GLY A 32 35.59 23.35 -21.88
CA GLY A 32 36.38 22.93 -20.72
C GLY A 32 36.42 23.99 -19.65
N PRO A 33 36.67 23.62 -18.37
CA PRO A 33 36.71 24.49 -17.23
C PRO A 33 37.77 25.61 -17.26
N GLN A 34 38.57 25.63 -18.32
CA GLN A 34 39.68 26.56 -18.50
C GLN A 34 39.25 27.96 -18.95
N TYR A 35 37.98 28.20 -19.28
CA TYR A 35 37.47 29.49 -19.75
C TYR A 35 36.74 30.31 -18.67
N TRP A 36 36.72 29.84 -17.45
CA TRP A 36 36.21 30.65 -16.35
C TRP A 36 37.33 31.47 -15.78
N PRO A 37 37.21 32.85 -15.74
CA PRO A 37 38.18 33.65 -15.06
C PRO A 37 38.21 33.23 -13.58
N SER A 38 39.40 32.86 -13.09
CA SER A 38 39.61 32.56 -11.69
C SER A 38 39.42 33.86 -10.92
N GLY A 39 38.24 34.06 -10.39
CA GLY A 39 38.00 35.12 -9.40
C GLY A 39 38.81 34.84 -8.14
N PRO A 40 39.09 35.87 -7.33
CA PRO A 40 39.82 35.67 -6.08
C PRO A 40 39.11 34.60 -5.24
N SER A 41 39.89 33.62 -4.78
CA SER A 41 39.42 32.53 -3.92
C SER A 41 38.84 33.14 -2.64
N THR A 42 37.52 33.28 -2.62
CA THR A 42 36.82 33.49 -1.36
C THR A 42 37.08 32.24 -0.52
N PRO A 43 37.56 32.37 0.74
CA PRO A 43 37.68 31.16 1.60
C PRO A 43 36.36 30.48 1.58
N ALA A 44 36.37 29.17 1.30
CA ALA A 44 35.19 28.31 1.37
C ALA A 44 34.54 28.57 2.72
N ALA A 45 33.35 29.13 2.73
CA ALA A 45 32.54 29.13 3.91
C ALA A 45 32.46 27.69 4.36
N THR A 46 32.97 27.41 5.54
CA THR A 46 32.69 26.14 6.21
C THR A 46 31.18 26.08 6.29
N GLU A 47 30.56 25.21 5.48
CA GLU A 47 29.13 24.94 5.61
C GLU A 47 28.95 24.47 7.06
N GLU A 48 28.35 25.31 7.90
CA GLU A 48 27.82 24.83 9.16
C GLU A 48 26.92 23.62 8.84
N PRO A 49 27.11 22.47 9.50
CA PRO A 49 26.25 21.33 9.24
C PRO A 49 24.81 21.79 9.49
N THR A 50 24.02 21.82 8.43
CA THR A 50 22.57 22.03 8.52
C THR A 50 22.06 21.03 9.55
N PRO A 51 21.36 21.46 10.61
CA PRO A 51 20.85 20.51 11.59
C PRO A 51 19.95 19.53 10.84
N THR A 52 20.40 18.29 10.72
CA THR A 52 19.61 17.19 10.19
C THR A 52 18.40 17.05 11.10
N SER A 53 17.21 17.27 10.55
CA SER A 53 15.98 17.02 11.29
C SER A 53 15.98 15.58 11.79
N LEU A 54 15.45 15.34 13.00
CA LEU A 54 15.29 13.97 13.51
C LEU A 54 14.44 13.12 12.54
N GLU A 55 13.55 13.75 11.80
CA GLU A 55 12.74 13.10 10.77
C GLU A 55 13.58 12.55 9.61
N ASP A 56 14.69 13.21 9.24
CA ASP A 56 15.59 12.76 8.17
C ASP A 56 16.44 11.53 8.57
N THR A 57 16.47 11.19 9.86
CA THR A 57 17.23 10.04 10.38
C THR A 57 16.36 8.82 10.68
N LEU A 58 15.03 8.98 10.65
CA LEU A 58 14.09 7.88 10.90
C LEU A 58 13.87 7.04 9.65
N PRO A 59 13.68 5.71 9.80
CA PRO A 59 13.23 4.87 8.69
C PRO A 59 11.91 5.41 8.10
N PRO A 60 11.69 5.22 6.79
CA PRO A 60 10.45 5.66 6.16
C PRO A 60 9.24 4.93 6.75
N VAL A 61 8.10 5.58 6.74
CA VAL A 61 6.83 4.95 7.13
C VAL A 61 6.39 3.94 6.09
N ALA A 62 5.71 2.89 6.52
CA ALA A 62 5.22 1.81 5.67
C ALA A 62 4.35 2.32 4.51
N LEU A 63 3.48 3.31 4.78
CA LEU A 63 2.71 4.03 3.77
C LEU A 63 2.22 5.38 4.32
N THR A 64 1.85 6.29 3.42
CA THR A 64 1.28 7.59 3.78
C THR A 64 -0.25 7.50 3.97
N GLU A 65 -0.85 8.52 4.60
CA GLU A 65 -2.31 8.60 4.78
C GLU A 65 -3.07 8.45 3.45
N ASN A 66 -2.70 9.23 2.43
CA ASN A 66 -3.32 9.16 1.12
C ASN A 66 -3.17 7.78 0.42
N GLN A 67 -2.10 7.06 0.73
CA GLN A 67 -1.93 5.68 0.25
C GLN A 67 -2.85 4.74 1.03
N PHE A 68 -2.96 4.93 2.34
CA PHE A 68 -3.85 4.15 3.18
C PHE A 68 -5.31 4.29 2.76
N ASP A 69 -5.78 5.50 2.50
CA ASP A 69 -7.16 5.75 2.04
C ASP A 69 -7.47 4.93 0.78
N ARG A 70 -6.55 4.92 -0.19
CA ARG A 70 -6.73 4.11 -1.41
C ARG A 70 -6.72 2.60 -1.14
N VAL A 71 -5.85 2.14 -0.23
CA VAL A 71 -5.80 0.72 0.18
C VAL A 71 -7.12 0.33 0.86
N LEU A 72 -7.60 1.16 1.77
CA LEU A 72 -8.85 0.92 2.50
C LEU A 72 -10.05 0.89 1.56
N GLU A 73 -10.16 1.85 0.64
CA GLU A 73 -11.24 1.92 -0.35
C GLU A 73 -11.25 0.69 -1.26
N GLN A 74 -10.09 0.28 -1.78
CA GLN A 74 -9.98 -0.92 -2.59
C GLN A 74 -10.34 -2.19 -1.80
N THR A 75 -9.91 -2.26 -0.53
CA THR A 75 -10.24 -3.40 0.33
C THR A 75 -11.75 -3.47 0.60
N ARG A 76 -12.40 -2.34 0.85
CA ARG A 76 -13.87 -2.24 1.00
C ARG A 76 -14.58 -2.77 -0.24
N ALA A 77 -14.23 -2.24 -1.41
CA ALA A 77 -14.89 -2.59 -2.67
C ALA A 77 -14.72 -4.08 -3.02
N VAL A 78 -13.48 -4.59 -2.95
CA VAL A 78 -13.19 -5.99 -3.26
C VAL A 78 -13.87 -6.93 -2.27
N THR A 79 -13.81 -6.61 -0.97
CA THR A 79 -14.40 -7.46 0.07
C THR A 79 -15.92 -7.50 -0.07
N ALA A 80 -16.59 -6.36 -0.31
CA ALA A 80 -18.04 -6.33 -0.49
C ALA A 80 -18.50 -7.17 -1.68
N ALA A 81 -17.83 -7.03 -2.84
CA ALA A 81 -18.17 -7.82 -4.03
C ALA A 81 -17.92 -9.32 -3.82
N ALA A 82 -16.80 -9.66 -3.17
CA ALA A 82 -16.47 -11.05 -2.89
C ALA A 82 -17.38 -11.70 -1.84
N ASP A 83 -17.77 -10.96 -0.79
CA ASP A 83 -18.70 -11.44 0.26
C ASP A 83 -20.09 -11.73 -0.33
N GLU A 84 -20.54 -10.94 -1.31
CA GLU A 84 -21.78 -11.17 -2.06
C GLU A 84 -21.69 -12.43 -2.92
N ALA A 85 -20.62 -12.54 -3.71
CA ALA A 85 -20.40 -13.68 -4.61
C ALA A 85 -19.88 -14.93 -3.89
N ARG A 86 -19.41 -14.82 -2.66
CA ARG A 86 -18.65 -15.85 -1.91
C ARG A 86 -17.40 -16.30 -2.68
N ASP A 87 -16.69 -15.34 -3.27
CA ASP A 87 -15.53 -15.56 -4.12
C ASP A 87 -14.23 -15.46 -3.29
N LEU A 88 -13.66 -16.64 -2.96
CA LEU A 88 -12.41 -16.73 -2.19
C LEU A 88 -11.20 -16.25 -2.99
N GLU A 89 -11.18 -16.43 -4.29
CA GLU A 89 -10.07 -15.94 -5.12
C GLU A 89 -10.04 -14.43 -5.11
N GLN A 90 -11.20 -13.80 -5.35
CA GLN A 90 -11.34 -12.35 -5.34
C GLN A 90 -10.98 -11.76 -3.97
N VAL A 91 -11.53 -12.27 -2.86
CA VAL A 91 -11.29 -11.70 -1.52
C VAL A 91 -9.83 -11.84 -1.11
N SER A 92 -9.16 -12.93 -1.48
CA SER A 92 -7.75 -13.17 -1.14
C SER A 92 -6.78 -12.16 -1.74
N THR A 93 -7.21 -11.39 -2.73
CA THR A 93 -6.40 -10.33 -3.33
C THR A 93 -6.19 -9.14 -2.37
N ARG A 94 -7.13 -8.89 -1.45
CA ARG A 94 -7.09 -7.76 -0.50
C ARG A 94 -7.23 -8.17 0.95
N VAL A 95 -7.50 -9.44 1.23
CA VAL A 95 -7.67 -9.98 2.57
C VAL A 95 -6.72 -11.15 2.76
N GLY A 96 -6.21 -11.31 3.97
CA GLY A 96 -5.28 -12.38 4.35
C GLY A 96 -5.41 -12.76 5.82
N GLY A 97 -4.55 -13.66 6.28
CA GLY A 97 -4.47 -14.05 7.69
C GLY A 97 -5.81 -14.46 8.29
N ALA A 98 -6.03 -14.12 9.55
CA ALA A 98 -7.24 -14.50 10.29
C ALA A 98 -8.55 -13.99 9.66
N VAL A 99 -8.49 -12.87 8.93
CA VAL A 99 -9.67 -12.31 8.26
C VAL A 99 -10.08 -13.16 7.05
N LEU A 100 -9.10 -13.69 6.31
CA LEU A 100 -9.35 -14.60 5.19
C LEU A 100 -9.85 -15.97 5.69
N ASP A 101 -9.25 -16.51 6.76
CA ASP A 101 -9.65 -17.78 7.35
C ASP A 101 -11.12 -17.74 7.81
N ALA A 102 -11.51 -16.65 8.48
CA ALA A 102 -12.88 -16.44 8.91
C ALA A 102 -13.86 -16.38 7.72
N ARG A 103 -13.49 -15.66 6.62
CA ARG A 103 -14.33 -15.59 5.41
C ARG A 103 -14.42 -16.93 4.70
N THR A 104 -13.32 -17.65 4.59
CA THR A 104 -13.31 -19.00 4.01
C THR A 104 -14.34 -19.89 4.72
N THR A 105 -14.26 -19.96 6.05
CA THR A 105 -15.21 -20.73 6.85
C THR A 105 -16.65 -20.24 6.69
N ASN A 106 -16.87 -18.92 6.72
CA ASN A 106 -18.21 -18.34 6.55
C ASN A 106 -18.81 -18.65 5.18
N TYR A 107 -18.03 -18.55 4.09
CA TYR A 107 -18.49 -18.87 2.74
C TYR A 107 -18.85 -20.34 2.59
N GLU A 108 -18.04 -21.25 3.16
CA GLU A 108 -18.32 -22.68 3.17
C GLU A 108 -19.62 -22.99 3.92
N VAL A 109 -19.77 -22.47 5.15
CA VAL A 109 -20.95 -22.72 5.98
C VAL A 109 -22.21 -22.13 5.33
N ARG A 110 -22.14 -20.91 4.78
CA ARG A 110 -23.24 -20.28 4.03
C ARG A 110 -23.58 -21.02 2.73
N GLY A 111 -22.61 -21.75 2.16
CA GLY A 111 -22.85 -22.64 1.03
C GLY A 111 -23.68 -23.87 1.41
N LEU A 112 -23.53 -24.34 2.64
CA LEU A 112 -24.26 -25.49 3.18
C LEU A 112 -25.60 -25.09 3.82
N ASN A 113 -25.65 -23.93 4.47
CA ASN A 113 -26.83 -23.41 5.16
C ASN A 113 -26.98 -21.90 4.85
N GLY A 114 -27.97 -21.56 4.05
CA GLY A 114 -28.26 -20.19 3.63
C GLY A 114 -28.75 -19.26 4.74
N ASP A 115 -29.17 -19.81 5.91
CA ASP A 115 -29.62 -19.02 7.06
C ASP A 115 -28.47 -18.42 7.86
N VAL A 116 -27.22 -18.80 7.56
CA VAL A 116 -26.04 -18.26 8.23
C VAL A 116 -25.73 -16.85 7.75
N GLU A 117 -25.66 -15.92 8.67
CA GLU A 117 -25.39 -14.52 8.38
C GLU A 117 -23.98 -14.30 7.77
N PRO A 118 -23.85 -13.34 6.84
CA PRO A 118 -22.53 -12.93 6.37
C PRO A 118 -21.71 -12.30 7.49
N LEU A 119 -20.38 -12.38 7.38
CA LEU A 119 -19.50 -11.65 8.28
C LEU A 119 -19.67 -10.13 8.07
N PRO A 120 -19.40 -9.33 9.12
CA PRO A 120 -19.35 -7.88 8.98
C PRO A 120 -18.36 -7.48 7.86
N GLY A 121 -18.75 -6.50 7.07
CA GLY A 121 -17.90 -5.88 6.07
C GLY A 121 -16.70 -5.14 6.68
N ILE A 122 -16.03 -4.37 5.85
CA ILE A 122 -14.97 -3.45 6.30
C ILE A 122 -15.63 -2.12 6.73
N PRO A 123 -15.22 -1.50 7.86
CA PRO A 123 -15.78 -0.24 8.32
C PRO A 123 -15.78 0.83 7.22
N ASP A 124 -16.89 1.55 7.06
CA ASP A 124 -17.17 2.47 5.96
C ASP A 124 -17.16 3.96 6.35
N GLY A 125 -16.93 4.26 7.62
CA GLY A 125 -16.81 5.62 8.15
C GLY A 125 -15.38 6.16 8.13
N ASP A 126 -15.14 7.20 8.93
CA ASP A 126 -13.90 7.95 8.97
C ASP A 126 -12.76 7.18 9.65
N VAL A 127 -11.54 7.41 9.18
CA VAL A 127 -10.32 6.93 9.82
C VAL A 127 -10.03 7.80 11.05
N GLN A 128 -10.04 7.20 12.22
CA GLN A 128 -9.83 7.88 13.51
C GLN A 128 -8.37 7.89 13.92
N LEU A 129 -7.61 6.88 13.49
CA LEU A 129 -6.21 6.70 13.80
C LEU A 129 -5.55 5.89 12.71
N ILE A 130 -4.34 6.29 12.35
CA ILE A 130 -3.45 5.56 11.46
C ILE A 130 -2.08 5.47 12.12
N LEU A 131 -1.50 4.30 12.14
CA LEU A 131 -0.20 4.05 12.73
C LEU A 131 0.62 3.14 11.80
N PRO A 132 1.30 3.72 10.80
CA PRO A 132 2.18 2.97 9.92
C PRO A 132 3.45 2.58 10.65
N GLN A 133 3.98 1.41 10.37
CA GLN A 133 5.28 0.97 10.86
C GLN A 133 6.40 1.79 10.21
N GLN A 134 7.40 2.20 11.01
CA GLN A 134 8.70 2.69 10.51
C GLN A 134 9.57 1.49 10.12
N THR A 135 9.87 1.31 8.85
CA THR A 135 10.68 0.16 8.40
C THR A 135 11.21 0.34 6.99
N GLU A 136 12.41 -0.14 6.75
CA GLU A 136 13.01 -0.26 5.40
C GLU A 136 12.85 -1.67 4.81
N VAL A 137 12.36 -2.62 5.61
CA VAL A 137 12.24 -4.03 5.23
C VAL A 137 10.79 -4.48 5.15
N TRP A 138 10.56 -5.67 4.61
CA TRP A 138 9.26 -6.34 4.56
C TRP A 138 9.22 -7.52 5.54
N PRO A 139 8.05 -7.95 6.01
CA PRO A 139 6.73 -7.34 5.70
C PRO A 139 6.57 -5.95 6.32
N ARG A 140 5.74 -5.10 5.69
CA ARG A 140 5.36 -3.79 6.21
C ARG A 140 3.96 -3.84 6.78
N THR A 141 3.77 -3.23 7.92
CA THR A 141 2.50 -3.29 8.65
C THR A 141 1.94 -1.88 8.89
N VAL A 142 0.62 -1.77 8.84
CA VAL A 142 -0.11 -0.56 9.23
C VAL A 142 -1.29 -0.97 10.08
N MET A 143 -1.42 -0.33 11.25
CA MET A 143 -2.62 -0.41 12.07
C MET A 143 -3.46 0.85 11.86
N ALA A 144 -4.77 0.68 11.81
CA ALA A 144 -5.71 1.79 11.76
C ALA A 144 -6.93 1.51 12.64
N VAL A 145 -7.57 2.57 13.11
CA VAL A 145 -8.89 2.51 13.71
C VAL A 145 -9.85 3.27 12.82
N VAL A 146 -10.91 2.61 12.42
CA VAL A 146 -11.90 3.13 11.48
C VAL A 146 -13.29 3.06 12.11
N ALA A 147 -14.03 4.16 12.02
CA ALA A 147 -15.41 4.22 12.43
C ALA A 147 -16.33 3.54 11.40
N TRP A 148 -17.57 3.29 11.81
CA TRP A 148 -18.66 2.99 10.90
C TRP A 148 -19.45 4.26 10.63
N GLN A 149 -20.09 4.37 9.45
CA GLN A 149 -21.06 5.45 9.20
C GLN A 149 -22.25 5.38 10.19
N ASP A 150 -22.61 4.17 10.59
CA ASP A 150 -23.54 3.96 11.69
C ASP A 150 -22.82 4.19 13.02
N GLU A 151 -23.03 5.36 13.63
CA GLU A 151 -22.43 5.79 14.90
C GLU A 151 -22.81 4.89 16.09
N ALA A 152 -23.88 4.10 15.97
CA ALA A 152 -24.27 3.13 17.01
C ALA A 152 -23.30 1.92 17.06
N ARG A 153 -22.54 1.70 16.00
CA ARG A 153 -21.54 0.62 15.92
C ARG A 153 -20.21 1.07 16.51
N ALA A 154 -19.63 0.23 17.35
CA ALA A 154 -18.29 0.48 17.87
C ALA A 154 -17.25 0.42 16.75
N GLN A 155 -16.23 1.28 16.85
CA GLN A 155 -15.11 1.36 15.91
C GLN A 155 -14.38 0.02 15.77
N SER A 156 -13.70 -0.18 14.67
CA SER A 156 -12.89 -1.37 14.42
C SER A 156 -11.42 -1.03 14.27
N ALA A 157 -10.57 -1.84 14.88
CA ALA A 157 -9.14 -1.84 14.62
C ALA A 157 -8.85 -2.79 13.47
N LEU A 158 -8.06 -2.32 12.52
CA LEU A 158 -7.65 -3.00 11.31
C LEU A 158 -6.12 -3.10 11.27
N VAL A 159 -5.60 -4.24 10.85
CA VAL A 159 -4.16 -4.40 10.58
C VAL A 159 -3.99 -4.84 9.14
N PHE A 160 -3.23 -4.05 8.39
CA PHE A 160 -2.84 -4.34 7.03
C PHE A 160 -1.38 -4.75 6.97
N GLU A 161 -1.07 -5.68 6.10
CA GLU A 161 0.29 -6.16 5.85
C GLU A 161 0.60 -6.19 4.36
N GLN A 162 1.81 -5.74 4.01
CA GLN A 162 2.41 -5.89 2.68
C GLN A 162 3.59 -6.84 2.78
N ALA A 163 3.52 -7.99 2.15
CA ALA A 163 4.52 -9.05 2.27
C ALA A 163 5.86 -8.69 1.59
N ASP A 164 5.81 -7.98 0.47
CA ASP A 164 6.98 -7.53 -0.29
C ASP A 164 6.66 -6.26 -1.12
N ALA A 165 7.66 -5.70 -1.80
CA ALA A 165 7.55 -4.44 -2.53
C ALA A 165 6.57 -4.46 -3.72
N ARG A 166 6.18 -5.63 -4.21
CA ARG A 166 5.25 -5.81 -5.34
C ARG A 166 3.89 -6.34 -4.90
N ALA A 167 3.80 -6.84 -3.67
CA ALA A 167 2.54 -7.32 -3.11
C ALA A 167 1.62 -6.15 -2.77
N ASP A 168 0.33 -6.37 -2.88
CA ASP A 168 -0.68 -5.47 -2.37
C ASP A 168 -0.75 -5.55 -0.83
N TYR A 169 -1.15 -4.44 -0.20
CA TYR A 169 -1.57 -4.48 1.19
C TYR A 169 -2.83 -5.32 1.33
N ARG A 170 -2.83 -6.25 2.28
CA ARG A 170 -3.96 -7.11 2.63
C ARG A 170 -4.38 -6.88 4.07
N LEU A 171 -5.67 -6.83 4.32
CA LEU A 171 -6.23 -6.82 5.66
C LEU A 171 -6.06 -8.20 6.29
N VAL A 172 -5.19 -8.30 7.29
CA VAL A 172 -4.85 -9.58 7.95
C VAL A 172 -5.54 -9.77 9.30
N TYR A 173 -5.97 -8.67 9.91
CA TYR A 173 -6.67 -8.70 11.19
C TYR A 173 -7.71 -7.58 11.27
N GLN A 174 -8.88 -7.91 11.82
CA GLN A 174 -9.98 -6.97 12.10
C GLN A 174 -10.62 -7.34 13.44
N THR A 175 -10.85 -6.37 14.28
CA THR A 175 -11.58 -6.56 15.55
C THR A 175 -12.38 -5.31 15.90
N THR A 176 -13.51 -5.51 16.54
CA THR A 176 -14.33 -4.42 17.09
C THR A 176 -13.75 -3.99 18.42
N LEU A 177 -13.59 -2.69 18.62
CA LEU A 177 -13.17 -2.12 19.90
C LEU A 177 -14.33 -2.11 20.90
N ALA A 178 -13.99 -2.08 22.19
CA ALA A 178 -15.01 -1.90 23.21
C ALA A 178 -15.69 -0.53 23.06
N SER A 179 -16.99 -0.48 23.30
CA SER A 179 -17.74 0.78 23.25
C SER A 179 -17.17 1.80 24.26
N GLY A 180 -17.01 3.03 23.81
CA GLY A 180 -16.49 4.12 24.65
C GLY A 180 -14.98 4.07 24.91
N VAL A 181 -14.23 3.18 24.24
CA VAL A 181 -12.77 3.19 24.33
C VAL A 181 -12.23 4.52 23.81
N GLN A 182 -11.36 5.13 24.59
CA GLN A 182 -10.62 6.31 24.14
C GLN A 182 -9.30 5.88 23.49
N LEU A 183 -9.07 6.34 22.27
CA LEU A 183 -7.83 6.07 21.58
C LEU A 183 -6.69 6.85 22.24
N PRO A 184 -5.54 6.22 22.48
CA PRO A 184 -4.39 6.93 23.02
C PRO A 184 -3.85 7.94 21.99
N ALA A 185 -3.15 8.96 22.47
CA ALA A 185 -2.31 9.77 21.58
C ALA A 185 -1.18 8.89 21.01
N VAL A 186 -1.05 8.89 19.70
CA VAL A 186 0.00 8.16 18.96
C VAL A 186 0.89 9.12 18.21
N ALA A 187 2.01 8.63 17.69
CA ALA A 187 2.85 9.40 16.81
C ALA A 187 2.09 9.81 15.53
N SER A 188 2.48 10.93 14.94
CA SER A 188 1.92 11.36 13.64
C SER A 188 2.10 10.25 12.59
N PRO A 189 1.15 10.06 11.66
CA PRO A 189 1.29 9.12 10.55
C PRO A 189 2.54 9.35 9.69
N THR A 190 3.08 10.56 9.67
CA THR A 190 4.33 10.90 8.99
C THR A 190 5.56 10.38 9.72
N ILE A 191 5.48 10.20 11.03
CA ILE A 191 6.54 9.62 11.87
C ILE A 191 6.34 8.10 11.97
N GLY A 192 5.12 7.64 12.25
CA GLY A 192 4.79 6.22 12.40
C GLY A 192 5.26 5.61 13.71
N ALA A 193 5.27 4.28 13.79
CA ALA A 193 5.64 3.51 14.97
C ALA A 193 6.86 2.62 14.73
N ALA A 194 7.81 2.69 15.63
CA ALA A 194 8.94 1.76 15.63
C ALA A 194 8.50 0.35 16.04
N SER A 195 9.06 -0.66 15.38
CA SER A 195 8.89 -2.05 15.79
C SER A 195 9.73 -2.33 17.04
N LEU A 196 9.11 -2.91 18.04
CA LEU A 196 9.83 -3.32 19.26
C LEU A 196 10.15 -4.82 19.19
N PRO A 197 11.39 -5.24 19.54
CA PRO A 197 11.73 -6.65 19.72
C PRO A 197 10.80 -7.30 20.75
N GLY A 198 10.42 -8.56 20.51
CA GLY A 198 9.50 -9.29 21.41
C GLY A 198 10.04 -9.53 22.84
N ASP A 199 11.35 -9.44 23.02
CA ASP A 199 12.06 -9.55 24.30
C ASP A 199 12.26 -8.21 25.02
N THR A 200 11.71 -7.13 24.47
CA THR A 200 11.89 -5.80 25.06
C THR A 200 11.34 -5.72 26.49
N PRO A 201 12.09 -5.12 27.44
CA PRO A 201 11.64 -5.00 28.83
C PRO A 201 10.34 -4.20 28.99
N LEU A 202 9.99 -3.36 28.00
CA LEU A 202 8.76 -2.59 27.98
C LEU A 202 7.51 -3.47 27.90
N LEU A 203 7.60 -4.63 27.24
CA LEU A 203 6.50 -5.60 27.12
C LEU A 203 6.36 -6.47 28.38
N GLN A 204 7.43 -6.66 29.13
CA GLN A 204 7.47 -7.57 30.28
C GLN A 204 6.90 -6.97 31.57
N ARG A 205 6.76 -5.65 31.67
CA ARG A 205 6.38 -4.97 32.94
C ARG A 205 4.90 -5.08 33.29
N ARG A 206 4.01 -5.46 32.39
CA ARG A 206 2.57 -5.49 32.65
C ARG A 206 2.04 -6.79 33.26
N HIS A 207 2.81 -7.86 33.31
CA HIS A 207 2.34 -9.17 33.83
C HIS A 207 2.48 -9.36 35.35
N ARG A 208 2.98 -8.36 36.09
CA ARG A 208 3.18 -8.50 37.54
C ARG A 208 2.13 -7.82 38.43
N SER A 209 1.05 -7.30 37.86
CA SER A 209 0.08 -6.50 38.65
C SER A 209 -1.36 -7.00 38.60
N CYS A 210 -1.64 -8.21 38.16
CA CYS A 210 -2.97 -8.79 38.18
C CYS A 210 -2.94 -10.18 38.83
N TRP A 211 -2.73 -10.19 40.15
CA TRP A 211 -3.18 -11.27 41.07
C TRP A 211 -3.55 -10.64 42.40
#